data_88624c9b93be82748dbf0fbb1ca9b69e
#
_entry.id   88624c9b93be82748dbf0fbb1ca9b69e
#
_cell.length_a   1.000
_cell.length_b   1.000
_cell.length_c   1.000
_cell.angle_alpha   90.00
_cell.angle_beta   90.00
_cell.angle_gamma   90.00
#
_symmetry.space_group_name_H-M   'P 1'
#
loop_
_entity.id
_entity.type
_entity.pdbx_description
1 polymer ?
#
loop_
_entity_poly.entity_id
_entity_poly.type
_entity_poly.pdbx_seq_one_letter_code
_entity_poly.pdbx_strand_id
1 'polypeptide(L)'
;MVEIEKTRERRRDLRAPRAAKHAATGDLPNFTSTFAALGKLGYAGALVSASAVDINTGKTILSIDDRVALPAASIGKILLLIEVAARFDQREFAPYAILDKVPGVSAGAAGLWQHLQAPSLPVADLAALVGATSDNLATNMLLQLVGLDAVRARTESLGLTRTALLDLVRDNRGPDDAPQLSVGSAIELSWLFGALARGEIVNSLASQRVLGWLSLNTDLSLVASAFGLDPLAHRGADHNTLLVNKTGIDRGVRAEAGALRGNKRAVAYAASIQFEDSSLQARLRAIEALRTFGYDLLEYVH
;
A
#
# COMPACT_ATOMS: atom_id res chain seq x y z
N MET A 1 -25.66 -17.01 -37.04
CA MET A 1 -24.34 -17.54 -36.71
C MET A 1 -23.27 -16.52 -37.10
N VAL A 2 -23.31 -15.35 -36.52
CA VAL A 2 -22.30 -14.27 -36.61
C VAL A 2 -22.55 -13.40 -35.40
N GLU A 3 -21.75 -13.48 -34.33
CA GLU A 3 -21.60 -12.42 -33.29
C GLU A 3 -20.94 -12.93 -31.99
N ILE A 4 -19.93 -13.78 -32.09
CA ILE A 4 -19.16 -14.22 -30.89
C ILE A 4 -17.66 -13.84 -31.01
N GLU A 5 -17.26 -13.05 -32.00
CA GLU A 5 -15.81 -12.82 -32.25
C GLU A 5 -15.26 -11.44 -31.85
N LYS A 6 -16.07 -10.55 -31.26
CA LYS A 6 -15.60 -9.18 -30.90
C LYS A 6 -15.32 -8.91 -29.45
N THR A 7 -15.38 -9.90 -28.56
CA THR A 7 -15.16 -9.67 -27.10
C THR A 7 -13.78 -10.10 -26.62
N ARG A 8 -12.87 -10.53 -27.51
CA ARG A 8 -11.52 -11.02 -27.13
C ARG A 8 -10.39 -9.99 -27.17
N GLU A 9 -10.61 -8.79 -27.71
CA GLU A 9 -9.50 -7.84 -27.94
C GLU A 9 -9.29 -6.75 -26.90
N ARG A 10 -10.05 -6.69 -25.80
CA ARG A 10 -9.87 -5.68 -24.73
C ARG A 10 -9.36 -6.21 -23.41
N ARG A 11 -8.75 -7.39 -23.35
CA ARG A 11 -7.95 -7.85 -22.21
C ARG A 11 -6.48 -7.54 -22.42
N ARG A 12 -6.14 -6.30 -22.79
CA ARG A 12 -4.76 -5.85 -22.85
C ARG A 12 -4.34 -5.28 -21.49
N ASP A 13 -3.44 -6.01 -20.85
CA ASP A 13 -2.31 -5.55 -20.02
C ASP A 13 -2.60 -4.73 -18.76
N LEU A 14 -3.39 -5.27 -17.83
CA LEU A 14 -3.33 -4.93 -16.40
C LEU A 14 -2.33 -5.85 -15.65
N ARG A 15 -1.29 -6.31 -16.29
CA ARG A 15 -0.24 -7.12 -15.64
C ARG A 15 0.85 -6.22 -15.08
N ALA A 16 1.32 -6.56 -13.87
CA ALA A 16 2.50 -5.93 -13.27
C ALA A 16 3.66 -5.84 -14.27
N PRO A 17 4.40 -4.71 -14.31
CA PRO A 17 5.36 -4.47 -15.39
C PRO A 17 6.41 -5.55 -15.50
N ARG A 18 6.56 -6.13 -16.70
CA ARG A 18 7.75 -6.89 -17.07
C ARG A 18 8.93 -5.92 -17.13
N ALA A 19 10.08 -6.36 -16.61
CA ALA A 19 11.31 -5.60 -16.57
C ALA A 19 11.53 -4.75 -17.82
N ALA A 20 11.53 -3.42 -17.66
CA ALA A 20 12.01 -2.51 -18.68
C ALA A 20 13.52 -2.75 -18.86
N LYS A 21 13.95 -3.07 -20.08
CA LYS A 21 15.34 -3.01 -20.48
C LYS A 21 15.81 -1.56 -20.39
N HIS A 22 17.02 -1.36 -19.88
CA HIS A 22 17.68 -0.07 -19.70
C HIS A 22 17.33 0.94 -20.79
N ALA A 23 16.66 2.03 -20.41
CA ALA A 23 16.44 3.18 -21.28
C ALA A 23 17.46 4.28 -20.94
N ALA A 24 17.91 4.96 -21.97
CA ALA A 24 19.00 5.92 -21.99
C ALA A 24 18.84 7.09 -21.02
N THR A 25 19.97 7.58 -20.55
CA THR A 25 20.26 8.77 -19.74
C THR A 25 19.68 10.04 -20.34
N GLY A 26 18.48 10.43 -19.88
CA GLY A 26 18.04 11.81 -19.90
C GLY A 26 17.90 12.22 -18.44
N ASP A 27 18.06 13.50 -18.09
CA ASP A 27 18.06 14.06 -16.72
C ASP A 27 17.19 13.24 -15.75
N LEU A 28 17.84 12.28 -15.07
CA LEU A 28 17.20 11.50 -14.03
C LEU A 28 17.10 12.41 -12.82
N PRO A 29 15.93 12.46 -12.16
CA PRO A 29 15.81 13.17 -10.90
C PRO A 29 16.88 12.68 -9.93
N ASN A 30 17.43 13.60 -9.15
CA ASN A 30 18.54 13.33 -8.27
C ASN A 30 18.07 12.63 -6.99
N PHE A 31 18.04 11.29 -6.97
CA PHE A 31 17.77 10.48 -5.77
C PHE A 31 19.07 10.08 -5.03
N THR A 32 20.14 10.86 -5.15
CA THR A 32 21.44 10.55 -4.54
C THR A 32 21.35 10.44 -3.01
N SER A 33 20.54 11.30 -2.37
CA SER A 33 20.32 11.26 -0.92
C SER A 33 19.65 9.96 -0.48
N THR A 34 18.63 9.54 -1.22
CA THR A 34 17.93 8.26 -1.01
C THR A 34 18.88 7.07 -1.16
N PHE A 35 19.66 7.02 -2.26
CA PHE A 35 20.63 5.95 -2.48
C PHE A 35 21.65 5.88 -1.35
N ALA A 36 22.17 7.02 -0.89
CA ALA A 36 23.13 7.07 0.21
C ALA A 36 22.50 6.63 1.55
N ALA A 37 21.28 7.07 1.85
CA ALA A 37 20.60 6.74 3.11
C ALA A 37 20.21 5.26 3.17
N LEU A 38 19.58 4.73 2.12
CA LEU A 38 19.17 3.33 2.06
C LEU A 38 20.37 2.40 1.93
N GLY A 39 21.41 2.80 1.18
CA GLY A 39 22.66 2.04 1.05
C GLY A 39 23.39 1.88 2.38
N LYS A 40 23.40 2.92 3.25
CA LYS A 40 23.97 2.81 4.61
C LYS A 40 23.24 1.78 5.46
N LEU A 41 21.91 1.66 5.33
CA LEU A 41 21.13 0.64 6.03
C LEU A 41 21.45 -0.76 5.51
N GLY A 42 21.54 -0.93 4.18
CA GLY A 42 21.93 -2.19 3.57
C GLY A 42 23.32 -2.63 4.01
N TYR A 43 24.29 -1.71 4.05
CA TYR A 43 25.63 -1.97 4.58
C TYR A 43 25.64 -2.38 6.05
N ALA A 44 24.69 -1.85 6.84
CA ALA A 44 24.49 -2.21 8.25
C ALA A 44 23.70 -3.51 8.45
N GLY A 45 23.41 -4.27 7.38
CA GLY A 45 22.74 -5.57 7.41
C GLY A 45 21.21 -5.53 7.29
N ALA A 46 20.59 -4.36 7.02
CA ALA A 46 19.17 -4.30 6.75
C ALA A 46 18.88 -4.74 5.29
N LEU A 47 17.75 -5.41 5.08
CA LEU A 47 17.21 -5.62 3.75
C LEU A 47 16.38 -4.40 3.36
N VAL A 48 16.61 -3.88 2.16
CA VAL A 48 15.96 -2.67 1.65
C VAL A 48 15.40 -2.95 0.27
N SER A 49 14.18 -2.52 0.02
CA SER A 49 13.55 -2.56 -1.30
C SER A 49 12.82 -1.23 -1.52
N ALA A 50 13.14 -0.50 -2.59
CA ALA A 50 12.50 0.77 -2.89
C ALA A 50 12.27 0.97 -4.39
N SER A 51 11.15 1.60 -4.75
CA SER A 51 10.78 1.93 -6.12
C SER A 51 10.01 3.24 -6.17
N ALA A 52 10.25 4.04 -7.21
CA ALA A 52 9.41 5.17 -7.56
C ALA A 52 9.16 5.20 -9.07
N VAL A 53 7.91 5.47 -9.45
CA VAL A 53 7.45 5.47 -10.84
C VAL A 53 6.65 6.73 -11.11
N ASP A 54 7.01 7.47 -12.14
CA ASP A 54 6.21 8.59 -12.61
C ASP A 54 4.85 8.09 -13.13
N ILE A 55 3.76 8.58 -12.54
CA ILE A 55 2.40 8.07 -12.81
C ILE A 55 1.97 8.40 -14.26
N ASN A 56 2.38 9.54 -14.78
CA ASN A 56 1.94 10.02 -16.10
C ASN A 56 2.66 9.30 -17.24
N THR A 57 3.96 9.02 -17.05
CA THR A 57 4.80 8.42 -18.10
C THR A 57 5.03 6.92 -17.93
N GLY A 58 4.77 6.38 -16.74
CA GLY A 58 5.10 5.00 -16.37
C GLY A 58 6.61 4.75 -16.22
N LYS A 59 7.45 5.80 -16.27
CA LYS A 59 8.91 5.67 -16.16
C LYS A 59 9.31 5.40 -14.71
N THR A 60 10.12 4.35 -14.50
CA THR A 60 10.79 4.13 -13.22
C THR A 60 11.87 5.19 -13.03
N ILE A 61 11.82 5.91 -11.91
CA ILE A 61 12.73 7.00 -11.54
C ILE A 61 13.66 6.62 -10.40
N LEU A 62 13.28 5.62 -9.60
CA LEU A 62 14.13 4.98 -8.58
C LEU A 62 13.86 3.46 -8.57
N SER A 63 14.92 2.67 -8.46
CA SER A 63 14.88 1.22 -8.26
C SER A 63 16.06 0.80 -7.39
N ILE A 64 15.77 0.24 -6.21
CA ILE A 64 16.73 -0.34 -5.27
C ILE A 64 16.15 -1.68 -4.83
N ASP A 65 16.74 -2.78 -5.28
CA ASP A 65 16.29 -4.16 -4.99
C ASP A 65 14.75 -4.32 -5.05
N ASP A 66 14.13 -3.57 -5.96
CA ASP A 66 12.69 -3.35 -6.03
C ASP A 66 11.86 -4.60 -6.32
N ARG A 67 12.52 -5.70 -6.73
CA ARG A 67 11.90 -7.01 -6.98
C ARG A 67 11.99 -7.97 -5.81
N VAL A 68 12.74 -7.62 -4.78
CA VAL A 68 12.82 -8.44 -3.57
C VAL A 68 11.51 -8.27 -2.80
N ALA A 69 10.87 -9.40 -2.50
CA ALA A 69 9.70 -9.42 -1.64
C ALA A 69 10.15 -9.35 -0.18
N LEU A 70 9.77 -8.30 0.51
CA LEU A 70 10.03 -8.09 1.93
C LEU A 70 8.71 -8.09 2.72
N PRO A 71 8.75 -8.29 4.05
CA PRO A 71 7.60 -8.04 4.90
C PRO A 71 7.04 -6.63 4.67
N ALA A 72 5.75 -6.55 4.39
CA ALA A 72 5.06 -5.28 4.09
C ALA A 72 4.08 -4.88 5.20
N ALA A 73 3.92 -5.71 6.23
CA ALA A 73 3.04 -5.49 7.37
C ALA A 73 1.64 -4.99 6.93
N SER A 74 1.15 -3.88 7.44
CA SER A 74 -0.19 -3.37 7.13
C SER A 74 -0.37 -2.80 5.72
N ILE A 75 0.68 -2.72 4.88
CA ILE A 75 0.48 -2.32 3.47
C ILE A 75 -0.38 -3.36 2.75
N GLY A 76 -0.22 -4.66 3.06
CA GLY A 76 -1.04 -5.72 2.44
C GLY A 76 -2.54 -5.58 2.62
N LYS A 77 -3.02 -4.79 3.58
CA LYS A 77 -4.45 -4.48 3.77
C LYS A 77 -5.08 -3.77 2.56
N ILE A 78 -4.27 -3.15 1.70
CA ILE A 78 -4.76 -2.56 0.44
C ILE A 78 -5.40 -3.62 -0.47
N LEU A 79 -4.87 -4.85 -0.47
CA LEU A 79 -5.41 -5.96 -1.27
C LEU A 79 -6.82 -6.35 -0.80
N LEU A 80 -7.05 -6.33 0.51
CA LEU A 80 -8.39 -6.51 1.08
C LEU A 80 -9.33 -5.37 0.67
N LEU A 81 -8.89 -4.12 0.76
CA LEU A 81 -9.69 -2.96 0.36
C LEU A 81 -10.09 -3.02 -1.13
N ILE A 82 -9.20 -3.51 -1.99
CA ILE A 82 -9.47 -3.72 -3.42
C ILE A 82 -10.55 -4.78 -3.61
N GLU A 83 -10.48 -5.91 -2.89
CA GLU A 83 -11.50 -6.95 -2.98
C GLU A 83 -12.86 -6.47 -2.47
N VAL A 84 -12.90 -5.75 -1.33
CA VAL A 84 -14.13 -5.13 -0.81
C VAL A 84 -14.76 -4.18 -1.83
N ALA A 85 -13.94 -3.30 -2.44
CA ALA A 85 -14.41 -2.37 -3.47
C ALA A 85 -14.96 -3.09 -4.71
N ALA A 86 -14.30 -4.18 -5.14
CA ALA A 86 -14.75 -5.02 -6.26
C ALA A 86 -16.11 -5.65 -5.97
N ARG A 87 -16.34 -6.16 -4.77
CA ARG A 87 -17.62 -6.78 -4.38
C ARG A 87 -18.76 -5.77 -4.24
N PHE A 88 -18.47 -4.53 -3.86
CA PHE A 88 -19.49 -3.47 -3.95
C PHE A 88 -19.96 -3.25 -5.40
N ASP A 89 -19.05 -3.27 -6.36
CA ASP A 89 -19.39 -3.12 -7.76
C ASP A 89 -20.15 -4.32 -8.33
N GLN A 90 -19.82 -5.52 -7.89
CA GLN A 90 -20.51 -6.76 -8.22
C GLN A 90 -21.86 -6.89 -7.50
N ARG A 91 -22.15 -5.98 -6.56
CA ARG A 91 -23.38 -5.99 -5.73
C ARG A 91 -23.54 -7.26 -4.89
N GLU A 92 -22.45 -7.91 -4.51
CA GLU A 92 -22.50 -9.06 -3.63
C GLU A 92 -22.97 -8.69 -2.23
N PHE A 93 -22.61 -7.49 -1.76
CA PHE A 93 -23.17 -6.85 -0.57
C PHE A 93 -23.17 -5.33 -0.72
N ALA A 94 -24.03 -4.68 0.05
CA ALA A 94 -24.15 -3.23 0.02
C ALA A 94 -23.08 -2.55 0.90
N PRO A 95 -22.59 -1.35 0.56
CA PRO A 95 -21.67 -0.59 1.41
C PRO A 95 -22.19 -0.36 2.83
N TYR A 96 -23.50 -0.25 2.99
CA TYR A 96 -24.19 -0.06 4.28
C TYR A 96 -24.59 -1.38 4.96
N ALA A 97 -24.22 -2.55 4.43
CA ALA A 97 -24.39 -3.82 5.13
C ALA A 97 -23.63 -3.78 6.47
N ILE A 98 -24.27 -4.27 7.52
CA ILE A 98 -23.76 -4.18 8.89
C ILE A 98 -22.96 -5.43 9.23
N LEU A 99 -21.78 -5.25 9.82
CA LEU A 99 -21.01 -6.32 10.45
C LEU A 99 -20.90 -6.07 11.95
N ASP A 100 -21.13 -7.12 12.73
CA ASP A 100 -21.01 -7.09 14.17
C ASP A 100 -19.58 -7.36 14.63
N LYS A 101 -19.17 -6.77 15.76
CA LYS A 101 -17.96 -7.21 16.47
C LYS A 101 -18.14 -8.65 16.92
N VAL A 102 -17.20 -9.52 16.55
CA VAL A 102 -17.17 -10.87 17.08
C VAL A 102 -16.35 -10.88 18.37
N PRO A 103 -16.95 -11.26 19.52
CA PRO A 103 -16.21 -11.38 20.77
C PRO A 103 -15.03 -12.35 20.65
N GLY A 104 -13.90 -12.00 21.24
CA GLY A 104 -12.71 -12.87 21.27
C GLY A 104 -11.86 -12.83 19.98
N VAL A 105 -12.23 -12.06 18.96
CA VAL A 105 -11.33 -11.82 17.82
C VAL A 105 -10.22 -10.91 18.30
N SER A 106 -9.01 -11.50 18.46
CA SER A 106 -7.80 -10.74 18.74
C SER A 106 -7.41 -9.91 17.53
N ALA A 107 -7.07 -8.66 17.74
CA ALA A 107 -6.84 -7.71 16.66
C ALA A 107 -5.58 -6.84 16.86
N GLY A 108 -4.74 -7.17 17.85
CA GLY A 108 -3.57 -6.35 18.18
C GLY A 108 -3.92 -4.93 18.62
N ALA A 109 -2.90 -4.10 18.81
CA ALA A 109 -3.09 -2.76 19.40
C ALA A 109 -3.55 -1.70 18.39
N ALA A 110 -3.43 -1.91 17.06
CA ALA A 110 -3.73 -0.88 16.08
C ALA A 110 -5.21 -0.82 15.72
N GLY A 111 -5.74 0.40 15.65
CA GLY A 111 -7.10 0.69 15.26
C GLY A 111 -7.94 1.34 16.35
N LEU A 112 -9.12 1.79 15.97
CA LEU A 112 -10.04 2.53 16.83
C LEU A 112 -11.26 1.69 17.24
N TRP A 113 -11.76 0.82 16.35
CA TRP A 113 -13.04 0.17 16.57
C TRP A 113 -13.08 -0.67 17.86
N GLN A 114 -12.00 -1.32 18.22
CA GLN A 114 -11.90 -2.06 19.47
C GLN A 114 -12.19 -1.20 20.72
N HIS A 115 -11.94 0.12 20.65
CA HIS A 115 -12.16 1.08 21.72
C HIS A 115 -13.53 1.79 21.65
N LEU A 116 -14.23 1.68 20.52
CA LEU A 116 -15.56 2.27 20.37
C LEU A 116 -16.64 1.38 21.02
N GLN A 117 -17.69 2.02 21.53
CA GLN A 117 -18.84 1.31 22.08
C GLN A 117 -19.78 0.75 20.99
N ALA A 118 -19.64 1.18 19.73
CA ALA A 118 -20.43 0.69 18.61
C ALA A 118 -20.23 -0.82 18.44
N PRO A 119 -21.27 -1.64 18.66
CA PRO A 119 -21.16 -3.10 18.54
C PRO A 119 -21.06 -3.57 17.10
N SER A 120 -21.49 -2.73 16.16
CA SER A 120 -21.52 -3.03 14.71
C SER A 120 -21.27 -1.78 13.90
N LEU A 121 -20.76 -1.96 12.68
CA LEU A 121 -20.52 -0.88 11.73
C LEU A 121 -20.83 -1.32 10.29
N PRO A 122 -21.18 -0.37 9.40
CA PRO A 122 -21.27 -0.62 7.97
C PRO A 122 -19.94 -1.10 7.38
N VAL A 123 -20.01 -1.95 6.37
CA VAL A 123 -18.81 -2.47 5.67
C VAL A 123 -17.95 -1.32 5.12
N ALA A 124 -18.57 -0.27 4.59
CA ALA A 124 -17.86 0.89 4.08
C ALA A 124 -17.10 1.64 5.19
N ASP A 125 -17.66 1.73 6.40
CA ASP A 125 -17.01 2.37 7.55
C ASP A 125 -15.84 1.52 8.07
N LEU A 126 -15.98 0.19 8.05
CA LEU A 126 -14.88 -0.71 8.36
C LEU A 126 -13.73 -0.56 7.36
N ALA A 127 -14.04 -0.46 6.06
CA ALA A 127 -13.01 -0.19 5.04
C ALA A 127 -12.34 1.17 5.24
N ALA A 128 -13.10 2.20 5.64
CA ALA A 128 -12.57 3.51 5.99
C ALA A 128 -11.63 3.44 7.21
N LEU A 129 -12.00 2.69 8.26
CA LEU A 129 -11.12 2.47 9.43
C LEU A 129 -9.82 1.73 9.06
N VAL A 130 -9.88 0.75 8.16
CA VAL A 130 -8.67 0.07 7.64
C VAL A 130 -7.78 1.04 6.88
N GLY A 131 -8.36 1.92 6.06
CA GLY A 131 -7.62 2.95 5.33
C GLY A 131 -7.01 4.01 6.26
N ALA A 132 -7.83 4.54 7.18
CA ALA A 132 -7.47 5.68 8.02
C ALA A 132 -6.48 5.34 9.14
N THR A 133 -6.75 4.30 9.90
CA THR A 133 -6.00 3.96 11.12
C THR A 133 -5.38 2.57 11.08
N SER A 134 -5.43 1.93 9.91
CA SER A 134 -4.95 0.55 9.79
C SER A 134 -5.66 -0.43 10.75
N ASP A 135 -6.94 -0.20 11.05
CA ASP A 135 -7.71 -0.90 12.07
C ASP A 135 -7.66 -2.42 11.92
N ASN A 136 -7.10 -3.09 12.91
CA ASN A 136 -6.88 -4.52 12.88
C ASN A 136 -8.17 -5.32 13.05
N LEU A 137 -9.07 -4.87 13.94
CA LEU A 137 -10.36 -5.53 14.14
C LEU A 137 -11.22 -5.41 12.87
N ALA A 138 -11.30 -4.21 12.30
CA ALA A 138 -11.99 -4.00 11.03
C ALA A 138 -11.39 -4.86 9.90
N THR A 139 -10.06 -4.99 9.86
CA THR A 139 -9.37 -5.87 8.90
C THR A 139 -9.84 -7.31 9.04
N ASN A 140 -9.82 -7.86 10.25
CA ASN A 140 -10.19 -9.24 10.49
C ASN A 140 -11.68 -9.50 10.21
N MET A 141 -12.56 -8.55 10.56
CA MET A 141 -14.00 -8.66 10.24
C MET A 141 -14.26 -8.62 8.74
N LEU A 142 -13.59 -7.76 7.99
CA LEU A 142 -13.68 -7.74 6.53
C LEU A 142 -13.10 -9.01 5.90
N LEU A 143 -12.00 -9.57 6.43
CA LEU A 143 -11.46 -10.85 5.98
C LEU A 143 -12.39 -12.03 6.27
N GLN A 144 -13.14 -12.00 7.36
CA GLN A 144 -14.19 -13.01 7.62
C GLN A 144 -15.34 -12.89 6.59
N LEU A 145 -15.69 -11.68 6.17
CA LEU A 145 -16.74 -11.44 5.19
C LEU A 145 -16.33 -11.90 3.78
N VAL A 146 -15.15 -11.51 3.31
CA VAL A 146 -14.74 -11.76 1.92
C VAL A 146 -13.94 -13.03 1.72
N GLY A 147 -13.28 -13.51 2.76
CA GLY A 147 -12.35 -14.65 2.71
C GLY A 147 -10.95 -14.28 2.21
N LEU A 148 -9.93 -14.82 2.87
CA LEU A 148 -8.53 -14.59 2.49
C LEU A 148 -8.22 -15.13 1.08
N ASP A 149 -8.81 -16.26 0.69
CA ASP A 149 -8.60 -16.86 -0.62
C ASP A 149 -9.14 -15.98 -1.76
N ALA A 150 -10.25 -15.26 -1.54
CA ALA A 150 -10.76 -14.31 -2.52
C ALA A 150 -9.80 -13.12 -2.69
N VAL A 151 -9.22 -12.61 -1.59
CA VAL A 151 -8.19 -11.57 -1.66
C VAL A 151 -6.96 -12.06 -2.42
N ARG A 152 -6.53 -13.29 -2.21
CA ARG A 152 -5.40 -13.91 -2.94
C ARG A 152 -5.72 -14.06 -4.43
N ALA A 153 -6.89 -14.60 -4.77
CA ALA A 153 -7.31 -14.75 -6.15
C ALA A 153 -7.39 -13.40 -6.88
N ARG A 154 -7.88 -12.34 -6.21
CA ARG A 154 -7.86 -10.98 -6.74
C ARG A 154 -6.43 -10.51 -6.98
N THR A 155 -5.55 -10.70 -6.03
CA THR A 155 -4.14 -10.32 -6.13
C THR A 155 -3.45 -10.99 -7.32
N GLU A 156 -3.67 -12.28 -7.51
CA GLU A 156 -3.17 -13.04 -8.65
C GLU A 156 -3.75 -12.55 -9.98
N SER A 157 -5.05 -12.22 -10.00
CA SER A 157 -5.73 -11.70 -11.21
C SER A 157 -5.16 -10.35 -11.66
N LEU A 158 -4.60 -9.55 -10.73
CA LEU A 158 -3.88 -8.31 -11.03
C LEU A 158 -2.45 -8.56 -11.53
N GLY A 159 -1.97 -9.82 -11.52
CA GLY A 159 -0.63 -10.20 -11.96
C GLY A 159 0.46 -9.93 -10.91
N LEU A 160 0.08 -9.69 -9.65
CA LEU A 160 1.03 -9.56 -8.54
C LEU A 160 1.53 -10.94 -8.14
N THR A 161 2.84 -11.15 -8.18
CA THR A 161 3.47 -12.45 -7.92
C THR A 161 4.40 -12.43 -6.71
N ARG A 162 4.71 -11.24 -6.20
CA ARG A 162 5.60 -10.98 -5.07
C ARG A 162 4.95 -10.18 -3.96
N THR A 163 3.68 -9.84 -4.14
CA THR A 163 2.88 -9.08 -3.17
C THR A 163 1.65 -9.88 -2.82
N ALA A 164 1.42 -10.13 -1.54
CA ALA A 164 0.29 -10.91 -1.06
C ALA A 164 -0.08 -10.55 0.38
N LEU A 165 -1.38 -10.63 0.69
CA LEU A 165 -1.90 -10.74 2.05
C LEU A 165 -1.89 -12.22 2.43
N LEU A 166 -1.13 -12.57 3.47
CA LEU A 166 -0.83 -13.96 3.79
C LEU A 166 -1.74 -14.55 4.87
N ASP A 167 -2.23 -13.71 5.78
CA ASP A 167 -2.94 -14.16 6.97
C ASP A 167 -3.89 -13.09 7.51
N LEU A 168 -4.65 -13.48 8.54
CA LEU A 168 -5.33 -12.56 9.44
C LEU A 168 -4.33 -11.75 10.27
N VAL A 169 -4.79 -10.63 10.81
CA VAL A 169 -4.02 -9.93 11.85
C VAL A 169 -4.08 -10.76 13.13
N ARG A 170 -2.91 -11.05 13.70
CA ARG A 170 -2.74 -11.85 14.91
C ARG A 170 -1.82 -11.15 15.89
N ASP A 171 -2.13 -11.26 17.19
CA ASP A 171 -1.25 -10.77 18.26
C ASP A 171 0.00 -11.65 18.40
N ASN A 172 -0.20 -12.96 18.32
CA ASN A 172 0.85 -13.96 18.35
C ASN A 172 0.65 -14.93 17.18
N ARG A 173 1.75 -15.36 16.58
CA ARG A 173 1.75 -16.34 15.49
C ARG A 173 2.27 -17.67 16.00
N GLY A 174 1.49 -18.72 15.73
CA GLY A 174 1.87 -20.11 15.98
C GLY A 174 2.65 -20.71 14.81
N PRO A 175 3.10 -21.97 14.96
CA PRO A 175 3.88 -22.65 13.92
C PRO A 175 3.09 -22.91 12.63
N ASP A 176 1.77 -22.96 12.70
CA ASP A 176 0.88 -23.20 11.56
C ASP A 176 0.41 -21.89 10.89
N ASP A 177 0.68 -20.73 11.50
CA ASP A 177 0.34 -19.43 10.95
C ASP A 177 1.39 -18.96 9.92
N ALA A 178 0.99 -18.09 8.98
CA ALA A 178 1.97 -17.44 8.12
C ALA A 178 2.95 -16.62 8.98
N PRO A 179 4.25 -16.54 8.60
CA PRO A 179 5.27 -15.87 9.41
C PRO A 179 5.02 -14.37 9.61
N GLN A 180 4.20 -13.78 8.72
CA GLN A 180 3.88 -12.37 8.72
C GLN A 180 2.52 -12.11 8.07
N LEU A 181 1.95 -10.91 8.31
CA LEU A 181 0.65 -10.52 7.75
C LEU A 181 0.68 -10.44 6.22
N SER A 182 1.71 -9.84 5.67
CA SER A 182 1.83 -9.64 4.23
C SER A 182 3.29 -9.51 3.79
N VAL A 183 3.51 -9.73 2.50
CA VAL A 183 4.76 -9.45 1.79
C VAL A 183 4.48 -8.53 0.61
N GLY A 184 5.52 -7.83 0.15
CA GLY A 184 5.43 -7.02 -1.06
C GLY A 184 6.80 -6.69 -1.63
N SER A 185 6.87 -6.59 -2.96
CA SER A 185 8.00 -6.01 -3.65
C SER A 185 7.73 -4.54 -3.97
N ALA A 186 8.75 -3.68 -3.88
CA ALA A 186 8.55 -2.25 -4.09
C ALA A 186 8.06 -1.93 -5.51
N ILE A 187 8.50 -2.69 -6.51
CA ILE A 187 8.04 -2.51 -7.89
C ILE A 187 6.54 -2.82 -8.06
N GLU A 188 6.02 -3.88 -7.43
CA GLU A 188 4.61 -4.22 -7.52
C GLU A 188 3.74 -3.26 -6.71
N LEU A 189 4.20 -2.85 -5.53
CA LEU A 189 3.47 -1.88 -4.70
C LEU A 189 3.41 -0.49 -5.35
N SER A 190 4.52 0.01 -5.92
CA SER A 190 4.50 1.29 -6.63
C SER A 190 3.65 1.22 -7.90
N TRP A 191 3.70 0.10 -8.66
CA TRP A 191 2.80 -0.14 -9.78
C TRP A 191 1.32 -0.11 -9.34
N LEU A 192 0.99 -0.79 -8.23
CA LEU A 192 -0.38 -0.87 -7.71
C LEU A 192 -0.94 0.51 -7.37
N PHE A 193 -0.17 1.35 -6.66
CA PHE A 193 -0.59 2.71 -6.35
C PHE A 193 -0.70 3.59 -7.61
N GLY A 194 0.19 3.41 -8.58
CA GLY A 194 0.10 4.09 -9.88
C GLY A 194 -1.15 3.69 -10.66
N ALA A 195 -1.46 2.39 -10.71
CA ALA A 195 -2.65 1.87 -11.37
C ALA A 195 -3.95 2.31 -10.66
N LEU A 196 -3.97 2.35 -9.32
CA LEU A 196 -5.08 2.92 -8.55
C LEU A 196 -5.28 4.40 -8.90
N ALA A 197 -4.20 5.19 -8.94
CA ALA A 197 -4.27 6.62 -9.27
C ALA A 197 -4.81 6.88 -10.70
N ARG A 198 -4.55 5.96 -11.64
CA ARG A 198 -5.10 6.02 -13.00
C ARG A 198 -6.50 5.41 -13.15
N GLY A 199 -7.07 4.83 -12.07
CA GLY A 199 -8.39 4.22 -12.11
C GLY A 199 -8.45 2.85 -12.80
N GLU A 200 -7.33 2.11 -12.83
CA GLU A 200 -7.16 0.88 -13.59
C GLU A 200 -7.34 -0.41 -12.76
N ILE A 201 -7.42 -0.31 -11.44
CA ILE A 201 -7.59 -1.48 -10.57
C ILE A 201 -9.08 -1.81 -10.45
N VAL A 202 -9.45 -3.00 -10.89
CA VAL A 202 -10.82 -3.49 -11.07
C VAL A 202 -11.56 -2.62 -12.10
N ASN A 203 -11.85 -1.38 -11.75
CA ASN A 203 -12.38 -0.32 -12.62
C ASN A 203 -12.18 1.05 -11.93
N SER A 204 -12.60 2.12 -12.60
CA SER A 204 -12.42 3.49 -12.10
C SER A 204 -13.15 3.74 -10.77
N LEU A 205 -14.35 3.20 -10.59
CA LEU A 205 -15.14 3.40 -9.36
C LEU A 205 -14.53 2.66 -8.16
N ALA A 206 -14.11 1.41 -8.35
CA ALA A 206 -13.42 0.64 -7.31
C ALA A 206 -12.10 1.30 -6.92
N SER A 207 -11.30 1.74 -7.91
CA SER A 207 -10.04 2.48 -7.66
C SER A 207 -10.28 3.75 -6.85
N GLN A 208 -11.30 4.56 -7.20
CA GLN A 208 -11.66 5.78 -6.47
C GLN A 208 -12.08 5.50 -5.03
N ARG A 209 -12.83 4.43 -4.78
CA ARG A 209 -13.22 4.02 -3.42
C ARG A 209 -11.99 3.67 -2.58
N VAL A 210 -11.09 2.85 -3.12
CA VAL A 210 -9.85 2.49 -2.42
C VAL A 210 -9.00 3.72 -2.13
N LEU A 211 -8.80 4.61 -3.11
CA LEU A 211 -8.09 5.87 -2.91
C LEU A 211 -8.78 6.76 -1.87
N GLY A 212 -10.12 6.81 -1.88
CA GLY A 212 -10.91 7.55 -0.90
C GLY A 212 -10.68 7.07 0.53
N TRP A 213 -10.62 5.74 0.75
CA TRP A 213 -10.30 5.18 2.06
C TRP A 213 -8.85 5.45 2.47
N LEU A 214 -7.90 5.28 1.55
CA LEU A 214 -6.48 5.50 1.81
C LEU A 214 -6.13 6.98 2.02
N SER A 215 -6.89 7.92 1.44
CA SER A 215 -6.71 9.37 1.68
C SER A 215 -7.04 9.78 3.12
N LEU A 216 -7.68 8.90 3.89
CA LEU A 216 -7.96 9.09 5.31
C LEU A 216 -6.76 8.72 6.20
N ASN A 217 -5.69 8.14 5.66
CA ASN A 217 -4.59 7.62 6.47
C ASN A 217 -3.98 8.71 7.36
N THR A 218 -3.99 8.47 8.67
CA THR A 218 -3.42 9.40 9.65
C THR A 218 -1.95 9.13 9.98
N ASP A 219 -1.40 8.02 9.49
CA ASP A 219 0.01 7.70 9.73
C ASP A 219 0.91 8.25 8.62
N LEU A 220 1.46 9.43 8.87
CA LEU A 220 2.44 10.10 8.02
C LEU A 220 3.85 10.05 8.63
N SER A 221 4.17 9.01 9.41
CA SER A 221 5.40 8.96 10.22
C SER A 221 6.66 8.51 9.47
N LEU A 222 6.54 7.99 8.24
CA LEU A 222 7.64 7.41 7.48
C LEU A 222 8.03 8.30 6.28
N VAL A 223 7.84 7.84 5.05
CA VAL A 223 8.13 8.61 3.82
C VAL A 223 7.35 9.92 3.81
N ALA A 224 6.06 9.85 4.12
CA ALA A 224 5.17 11.01 4.15
C ALA A 224 5.53 12.07 5.19
N SER A 225 6.35 11.76 6.18
CA SER A 225 6.83 12.73 7.17
C SER A 225 7.64 13.89 6.56
N ALA A 226 8.15 13.70 5.35
CA ALA A 226 8.87 14.74 4.59
C ALA A 226 7.95 15.77 3.93
N PHE A 227 6.65 15.46 3.77
CA PHE A 227 5.76 16.29 2.96
C PHE A 227 5.14 17.47 3.72
N GLY A 228 5.30 17.52 5.04
CA GLY A 228 4.79 18.62 5.88
C GLY A 228 3.28 18.71 5.96
N LEU A 229 2.56 17.63 5.63
CA LEU A 229 1.10 17.58 5.64
C LEU A 229 0.55 17.36 7.05
N ASP A 230 -0.64 17.93 7.32
CA ASP A 230 -1.38 17.65 8.55
C ASP A 230 -1.98 16.24 8.50
N PRO A 231 -1.61 15.31 9.41
CA PRO A 231 -2.14 13.94 9.41
C PRO A 231 -3.67 13.84 9.50
N LEU A 232 -4.34 14.86 10.03
CA LEU A 232 -5.78 14.87 10.23
C LEU A 232 -6.54 15.59 9.11
N ALA A 233 -5.87 16.43 8.31
CA ALA A 233 -6.55 17.34 7.38
C ALA A 233 -5.94 17.39 5.97
N HIS A 234 -5.18 16.38 5.52
CA HIS A 234 -4.50 16.36 4.22
C HIS A 234 -5.30 15.77 3.05
N ARG A 235 -6.58 15.47 3.23
CA ARG A 235 -7.44 14.89 2.16
C ARG A 235 -7.65 15.81 0.96
N GLY A 236 -7.62 17.10 1.19
CA GLY A 236 -7.58 18.11 0.14
C GLY A 236 -6.15 18.47 -0.24
N ALA A 237 -5.96 19.08 -1.41
CA ALA A 237 -4.65 19.58 -1.78
C ALA A 237 -4.21 20.69 -0.82
N ASP A 238 -3.11 20.47 -0.11
CA ASP A 238 -2.42 21.47 0.67
C ASP A 238 -1.16 21.89 -0.09
N HIS A 239 -1.02 23.18 -0.39
CA HIS A 239 0.05 23.71 -1.24
C HIS A 239 0.21 22.94 -2.57
N ASN A 240 -0.92 22.52 -3.17
CA ASN A 240 -1.01 21.67 -4.37
C ASN A 240 -0.37 20.27 -4.21
N THR A 241 -0.18 19.82 -2.99
CA THR A 241 0.28 18.47 -2.67
C THR A 241 -0.91 17.58 -2.32
N LEU A 242 -1.05 16.45 -3.01
CA LEU A 242 -2.04 15.41 -2.72
C LEU A 242 -1.32 14.11 -2.42
N LEU A 243 -1.68 13.49 -1.32
CA LEU A 243 -1.12 12.23 -0.87
C LEU A 243 -2.21 11.17 -0.66
N VAL A 244 -1.92 9.97 -1.11
CA VAL A 244 -2.62 8.75 -0.73
C VAL A 244 -1.57 7.72 -0.39
N ASN A 245 -1.55 7.20 0.83
CA ASN A 245 -0.53 6.26 1.24
C ASN A 245 -1.07 5.17 2.19
N LYS A 246 -0.26 4.15 2.39
CA LYS A 246 -0.44 3.13 3.41
C LYS A 246 0.90 2.79 4.03
N THR A 247 0.96 2.88 5.35
CA THR A 247 2.12 2.46 6.13
C THR A 247 2.03 0.99 6.54
N GLY A 248 3.19 0.39 6.72
CA GLY A 248 3.38 -0.94 7.28
C GLY A 248 4.45 -0.92 8.37
N ILE A 249 4.03 -1.11 9.62
CA ILE A 249 4.91 -1.09 10.78
C ILE A 249 4.76 -2.41 11.54
N ASP A 250 5.88 -3.05 11.77
CA ASP A 250 5.98 -4.26 12.60
C ASP A 250 7.36 -4.30 13.27
N ARG A 251 7.58 -5.30 14.13
CA ARG A 251 8.90 -5.52 14.73
C ARG A 251 9.94 -5.75 13.62
N GLY A 252 10.97 -4.89 13.56
CA GLY A 252 11.99 -4.98 12.52
C GLY A 252 11.53 -4.63 11.12
N VAL A 253 10.34 -4.04 10.94
CA VAL A 253 9.79 -3.66 9.63
C VAL A 253 9.33 -2.21 9.65
N ARG A 254 9.76 -1.42 8.66
CA ARG A 254 9.23 -0.10 8.34
C ARG A 254 9.01 -0.03 6.84
N ALA A 255 7.77 0.18 6.44
CA ALA A 255 7.41 0.20 5.05
C ALA A 255 6.32 1.24 4.77
N GLU A 256 6.36 1.86 3.62
CA GLU A 256 5.30 2.74 3.14
C GLU A 256 5.19 2.63 1.62
N ALA A 257 3.96 2.65 1.12
CA ALA A 257 3.67 2.77 -0.30
C ALA A 257 2.58 3.83 -0.50
N GLY A 258 2.64 4.55 -1.62
CA GLY A 258 1.72 5.64 -1.87
C GLY A 258 1.77 6.22 -3.28
N ALA A 259 0.90 7.20 -3.50
CA ALA A 259 0.90 8.08 -4.64
C ALA A 259 0.94 9.54 -4.15
N LEU A 260 1.90 10.30 -4.66
CA LEU A 260 2.11 11.72 -4.35
C LEU A 260 1.97 12.53 -5.64
N ARG A 261 1.18 13.59 -5.59
CA ARG A 261 1.02 14.55 -6.69
C ARG A 261 1.38 15.95 -6.20
N GLY A 262 2.26 16.61 -6.91
CA GLY A 262 2.62 18.00 -6.70
C GLY A 262 2.22 18.90 -7.87
N ASN A 263 2.88 20.04 -7.98
CA ASN A 263 2.61 21.06 -9.01
C ASN A 263 2.97 20.60 -10.42
N LYS A 264 4.05 19.83 -10.57
CA LYS A 264 4.62 19.48 -11.88
C LYS A 264 4.34 18.04 -12.25
N ARG A 265 4.42 17.12 -11.29
CA ARG A 265 4.42 15.68 -11.55
C ARG A 265 3.62 14.91 -10.49
N ALA A 266 3.37 13.65 -10.81
CA ALA A 266 2.80 12.69 -9.89
C ALA A 266 3.66 11.42 -9.88
N VAL A 267 3.90 10.86 -8.71
CA VAL A 267 4.74 9.69 -8.50
C VAL A 267 4.02 8.64 -7.65
N ALA A 268 4.13 7.39 -8.04
CA ALA A 268 3.79 6.26 -7.19
C ALA A 268 5.09 5.69 -6.62
N TYR A 269 5.11 5.39 -5.32
CA TYR A 269 6.30 4.95 -4.62
C TYR A 269 6.02 3.81 -3.66
N ALA A 270 7.05 3.04 -3.36
CA ALA A 270 7.04 2.09 -2.27
C ALA A 270 8.47 1.93 -1.74
N ALA A 271 8.58 1.77 -0.42
CA ALA A 271 9.82 1.40 0.23
C ALA A 271 9.55 0.47 1.41
N SER A 272 10.37 -0.56 1.57
CA SER A 272 10.33 -1.49 2.69
C SER A 272 11.75 -1.69 3.23
N ILE A 273 11.89 -1.64 4.54
CA ILE A 273 13.14 -1.88 5.26
C ILE A 273 12.86 -2.95 6.30
N GLN A 274 13.61 -4.05 6.23
CA GLN A 274 13.62 -5.11 7.23
C GLN A 274 14.96 -5.11 7.95
N PHE A 275 14.96 -5.10 9.28
CA PHE A 275 16.14 -5.07 10.13
C PHE A 275 15.95 -5.95 11.37
N GLU A 276 17.02 -6.62 11.81
CA GLU A 276 17.00 -7.52 12.96
C GLU A 276 17.19 -6.77 14.29
N ASP A 277 18.01 -5.72 14.28
CA ASP A 277 18.28 -4.88 15.46
C ASP A 277 17.01 -4.14 15.89
N SER A 278 16.40 -4.58 16.99
CA SER A 278 15.19 -3.95 17.54
C SER A 278 15.47 -2.69 18.40
N SER A 279 16.71 -2.20 18.43
CA SER A 279 17.07 -1.00 19.18
C SER A 279 16.33 0.24 18.69
N LEU A 280 16.15 1.21 19.58
CA LEU A 280 15.58 2.50 19.20
C LEU A 280 16.40 3.19 18.10
N GLN A 281 17.72 3.07 18.16
CA GLN A 281 18.62 3.68 17.17
C GLN A 281 18.45 3.10 15.78
N ALA A 282 18.34 1.77 15.66
CA ALA A 282 18.11 1.12 14.37
C ALA A 282 16.75 1.55 13.76
N ARG A 283 15.73 1.60 14.61
CA ARG A 283 14.40 2.08 14.19
C ARG A 283 14.43 3.54 13.72
N LEU A 284 15.09 4.44 14.46
CA LEU A 284 15.20 5.85 14.07
C LEU A 284 15.99 6.03 12.77
N ARG A 285 17.06 5.24 12.54
CA ARG A 285 17.80 5.26 11.27
C ARG A 285 16.94 4.82 10.10
N ALA A 286 16.10 3.79 10.27
CA ALA A 286 15.18 3.35 9.24
C ALA A 286 14.12 4.43 8.90
N ILE A 287 13.54 5.08 9.92
CA ILE A 287 12.58 6.17 9.73
C ILE A 287 13.24 7.35 8.99
N GLU A 288 14.46 7.76 9.39
CA GLU A 288 15.17 8.86 8.77
C GLU A 288 15.53 8.58 7.30
N ALA A 289 15.90 7.35 6.98
CA ALA A 289 16.15 6.95 5.60
C ALA A 289 14.89 7.01 4.72
N LEU A 290 13.73 6.58 5.26
CA LEU A 290 12.45 6.72 4.58
C LEU A 290 12.03 8.18 4.41
N ARG A 291 12.27 9.01 5.41
CA ARG A 291 12.04 10.45 5.33
C ARG A 291 12.92 11.12 4.27
N THR A 292 14.19 10.71 4.17
CA THR A 292 15.10 11.18 3.11
C THR A 292 14.55 10.83 1.73
N PHE A 293 14.03 9.62 1.55
CA PHE A 293 13.33 9.24 0.32
C PHE A 293 12.13 10.16 0.04
N GLY A 294 11.37 10.51 1.07
CA GLY A 294 10.26 11.47 0.95
C GLY A 294 10.70 12.84 0.46
N TYR A 295 11.83 13.38 0.91
CA TYR A 295 12.35 14.65 0.42
C TYR A 295 12.69 14.61 -1.07
N ASP A 296 13.37 13.56 -1.54
CA ASP A 296 13.71 13.42 -2.97
C ASP A 296 12.42 13.28 -3.82
N LEU A 297 11.36 12.59 -3.30
CA LEU A 297 10.05 12.51 -3.96
C LEU A 297 9.35 13.88 -4.01
N LEU A 298 9.40 14.66 -2.92
CA LEU A 298 8.79 15.98 -2.85
C LEU A 298 9.46 16.94 -3.86
N GLU A 299 10.78 16.92 -3.95
CA GLU A 299 11.54 17.67 -4.95
C GLU A 299 11.16 17.27 -6.38
N TYR A 300 10.95 15.97 -6.62
CA TYR A 300 10.56 15.48 -7.93
C TYR A 300 9.21 16.01 -8.41
N VAL A 301 8.23 16.14 -7.51
CA VAL A 301 6.86 16.51 -7.89
C VAL A 301 6.63 18.03 -7.91
N HIS A 302 7.51 18.83 -7.30
CA HIS A 302 7.47 20.30 -7.23
C HIS A 302 8.61 20.96 -7.98
#